data_2f5c084ff3a27fea7118a8a79062f061
#
_entry.id   2f5c084ff3a27fea7118a8a79062f061
#
_cell.length_a   1.000
_cell.length_b   1.000
_cell.length_c   1.000
_cell.angle_alpha   90.00
_cell.angle_beta   90.00
_cell.angle_gamma   90.00
#
_symmetry.space_group_name_H-M   'P 1'
#
loop_
_entity.id
_entity.type
_entity.pdbx_description
1 polymer ?
#
loop_
_entity_poly.entity_id
_entity_poly.type
_entity_poly.pdbx_seq_one_letter_code
_entity_poly.pdbx_strand_id
1 'polypeptide(L)'
;MTDHSHENWRPASNPWAVAIVVTLAVFMEILDTTIVNVALPHVAGSLSASYDESTWVLTSYLVANGIVLPISAFLSRLFGRKQFFLICIVMFTICSFLCGIATELWQIILFRILQGFFGGGLQPTQQSVLLDYFKPEDRGKAFGLSSIAIIVAPVLGPTLGGWITDNYSWRWVFFINIPVGIVTVLAIYQLLEDPPWESKSKEKLSVDWTGIGLIALGLGCLQVMLDRGEDEDWFNSNFTRTFAVLTLIGIIGAIYWLLYAKKPVVDLHCMKDKNFAVSSLLMAGMAMILYGSSVVIPQLAQQDLGYTATWSGLVLSPGAILIVLTIPLVLKLMPIVQTRWIIAFGFACLATAFFWSRTLTPDIDFETLVLFRSAQSIGLGFLFVPLTTIAFISIPRRLNADAAALFTMFRNVAGSVGISLSTAAITERSQAHSAHLATHTSAFDEPFQQTIRELAQAIQNFTTQVGDPTGIATGRMYQAMIEQSRFLAYVDVFTILSVVALLLIPFCLLLSPVKSEGSAGAH
;
A
#
# COMPACT_ATOMS: atom_id res chain seq x y z
N MET A 1 -15.90 38.13 12.88
CA MET A 1 -16.72 37.28 13.77
C MET A 1 -16.05 35.92 13.82
N THR A 2 -15.32 35.65 14.89
CA THR A 2 -14.73 34.34 15.16
C THR A 2 -15.87 33.38 15.53
N ASP A 3 -16.15 32.47 14.62
CA ASP A 3 -17.24 31.51 14.76
C ASP A 3 -16.85 30.42 15.78
N HIS A 4 -17.18 30.65 17.05
CA HIS A 4 -16.98 29.72 18.16
C HIS A 4 -17.87 28.47 18.07
N SER A 5 -18.74 28.36 17.05
CA SER A 5 -19.61 27.19 16.82
C SER A 5 -18.80 25.93 16.44
N HIS A 6 -17.59 26.10 15.87
CA HIS A 6 -16.73 25.01 15.45
C HIS A 6 -16.03 24.28 16.60
N GLU A 7 -15.81 24.94 17.75
CA GLU A 7 -15.08 24.34 18.88
C GLU A 7 -15.93 23.42 19.76
N ASN A 8 -17.25 23.61 19.78
CA ASN A 8 -18.18 22.96 20.70
C ASN A 8 -19.04 21.85 20.08
N TRP A 9 -18.90 21.58 18.76
CA TRP A 9 -19.69 20.52 18.17
C TRP A 9 -19.28 19.13 18.70
N ARG A 10 -20.29 18.38 19.11
CA ARG A 10 -20.15 16.96 19.48
C ARG A 10 -21.20 16.16 18.73
N PRO A 11 -20.81 15.02 18.10
CA PRO A 11 -21.79 14.11 17.50
C PRO A 11 -22.75 13.57 18.56
N ALA A 12 -24.00 13.34 18.21
CA ALA A 12 -24.96 12.68 19.09
C ALA A 12 -24.68 11.18 19.16
N SER A 13 -24.11 10.60 18.08
CA SER A 13 -23.73 9.20 18.00
C SER A 13 -22.42 8.90 18.74
N ASN A 14 -22.24 7.65 19.18
CA ASN A 14 -21.01 7.21 19.83
C ASN A 14 -19.83 7.29 18.85
N PRO A 15 -18.78 8.10 19.13
CA PRO A 15 -17.61 8.26 18.23
C PRO A 15 -16.89 6.94 17.92
N TRP A 16 -16.84 6.01 18.88
CA TRP A 16 -16.18 4.71 18.68
C TRP A 16 -16.98 3.80 17.73
N ALA A 17 -18.31 3.82 17.81
CA ALA A 17 -19.14 3.08 16.87
C ALA A 17 -18.93 3.59 15.43
N VAL A 18 -18.89 4.92 15.27
CA VAL A 18 -18.59 5.55 13.97
C VAL A 18 -17.18 5.16 13.50
N ALA A 19 -16.18 5.23 14.38
CA ALA A 19 -14.80 4.87 14.04
C ALA A 19 -14.67 3.42 13.53
N ILE A 20 -15.34 2.47 14.20
CA ILE A 20 -15.34 1.06 13.77
C ILE A 20 -15.96 0.92 12.38
N VAL A 21 -17.11 1.56 12.14
CA VAL A 21 -17.84 1.40 10.87
C VAL A 21 -17.11 2.06 9.71
N VAL A 22 -16.58 3.29 9.89
CA VAL A 22 -15.80 3.92 8.82
C VAL A 22 -14.49 3.20 8.56
N THR A 23 -13.89 2.59 9.59
CA THR A 23 -12.68 1.77 9.45
C THR A 23 -12.98 0.45 8.73
N LEU A 24 -14.16 -0.15 8.95
CA LEU A 24 -14.59 -1.34 8.22
C LEU A 24 -14.74 -1.10 6.71
N ALA A 25 -15.24 0.09 6.31
CA ALA A 25 -15.29 0.48 4.90
C ALA A 25 -13.89 0.54 4.26
N VAL A 26 -12.92 1.12 4.97
CA VAL A 26 -11.53 1.21 4.48
C VAL A 26 -10.87 -0.16 4.48
N PHE A 27 -11.13 -1.00 5.49
CA PHE A 27 -10.64 -2.37 5.52
C PHE A 27 -11.12 -3.16 4.29
N MET A 28 -12.41 -3.05 3.96
CA MET A 28 -13.00 -3.69 2.78
C MET A 28 -12.31 -3.21 1.48
N GLU A 29 -12.07 -1.92 1.34
CA GLU A 29 -11.43 -1.33 0.15
C GLU A 29 -9.97 -1.81 -0.01
N ILE A 30 -9.19 -1.83 1.07
CA ILE A 30 -7.80 -2.28 1.03
C ILE A 30 -7.72 -3.80 0.79
N LEU A 31 -8.62 -4.56 1.43
CA LEU A 31 -8.70 -6.00 1.25
C LEU A 31 -9.02 -6.34 -0.22
N ASP A 32 -9.99 -5.64 -0.83
CA ASP A 32 -10.37 -5.83 -2.24
C ASP A 32 -9.17 -5.68 -3.18
N THR A 33 -8.32 -4.68 -2.96
CA THR A 33 -7.13 -4.44 -3.77
C THR A 33 -6.14 -5.60 -3.72
N THR A 34 -5.94 -6.17 -2.53
CA THR A 34 -4.92 -7.20 -2.31
C THR A 34 -5.42 -8.62 -2.61
N ILE A 35 -6.71 -8.88 -2.38
CA ILE A 35 -7.32 -10.19 -2.63
C ILE A 35 -7.43 -10.49 -4.14
N VAL A 36 -7.70 -9.47 -4.96
CA VAL A 36 -7.81 -9.60 -6.43
C VAL A 36 -6.48 -9.97 -7.07
N ASN A 37 -5.36 -9.50 -6.51
CA ASN A 37 -4.03 -9.82 -7.04
C ASN A 37 -3.77 -11.34 -7.13
N VAL A 38 -4.19 -12.09 -6.12
CA VAL A 38 -4.05 -13.55 -6.09
C VAL A 38 -5.00 -14.24 -7.07
N ALA A 39 -6.13 -13.62 -7.38
CA ALA A 39 -7.14 -14.17 -8.28
C ALA A 39 -6.80 -13.99 -9.78
N LEU A 40 -5.84 -13.12 -10.13
CA LEU A 40 -5.53 -12.77 -11.54
C LEU A 40 -5.28 -13.98 -12.45
N PRO A 41 -4.46 -15.00 -12.09
CA PRO A 41 -4.25 -16.16 -12.96
C PRO A 41 -5.55 -16.92 -13.26
N HIS A 42 -6.45 -17.03 -12.27
CA HIS A 42 -7.75 -17.67 -12.42
C HIS A 42 -8.71 -16.84 -13.29
N VAL A 43 -8.65 -15.50 -13.16
CA VAL A 43 -9.41 -14.56 -14.00
C VAL A 43 -8.96 -14.70 -15.46
N ALA A 44 -7.65 -14.64 -15.72
CA ALA A 44 -7.06 -14.81 -17.05
C ALA A 44 -7.50 -16.12 -17.70
N GLY A 45 -7.33 -17.25 -16.99
CA GLY A 45 -7.70 -18.57 -17.51
C GLY A 45 -9.21 -18.70 -17.79
N SER A 46 -10.08 -18.17 -16.91
CA SER A 46 -11.52 -18.30 -17.06
C SER A 46 -12.13 -17.39 -18.13
N LEU A 47 -11.48 -16.27 -18.44
CA LEU A 47 -11.94 -15.31 -19.45
C LEU A 47 -11.17 -15.40 -20.77
N SER A 48 -10.34 -16.44 -20.94
CA SER A 48 -9.52 -16.67 -22.14
C SER A 48 -8.64 -15.46 -22.51
N ALA A 49 -8.11 -14.78 -21.48
CA ALA A 49 -7.21 -13.64 -21.59
C ALA A 49 -5.77 -14.04 -21.28
N SER A 50 -4.80 -13.30 -21.79
CA SER A 50 -3.41 -13.44 -21.35
C SER A 50 -3.24 -12.93 -19.93
N TYR A 51 -2.16 -13.36 -19.26
CA TYR A 51 -1.83 -12.85 -17.93
C TYR A 51 -1.63 -11.32 -17.95
N ASP A 52 -0.90 -10.81 -18.95
CA ASP A 52 -0.66 -9.38 -19.14
C ASP A 52 -1.95 -8.57 -19.31
N GLU A 53 -2.91 -9.08 -20.09
CA GLU A 53 -4.21 -8.42 -20.22
C GLU A 53 -4.97 -8.42 -18.88
N SER A 54 -4.86 -9.49 -18.10
CA SER A 54 -5.55 -9.58 -16.80
C SER A 54 -5.01 -8.60 -15.76
N THR A 55 -3.75 -8.17 -15.85
CA THR A 55 -3.18 -7.17 -14.93
C THR A 55 -3.90 -5.83 -15.00
N TRP A 56 -4.53 -5.50 -16.15
CA TRP A 56 -5.36 -4.31 -16.26
C TRP A 56 -6.55 -4.27 -15.28
N VAL A 57 -6.97 -5.41 -14.75
CA VAL A 57 -7.99 -5.49 -13.69
C VAL A 57 -7.52 -4.78 -12.41
N LEU A 58 -6.22 -4.85 -12.09
CA LEU A 58 -5.63 -4.11 -10.97
C LEU A 58 -5.27 -2.68 -11.35
N THR A 59 -4.54 -2.51 -12.45
CA THR A 59 -4.06 -1.22 -12.92
C THR A 59 -5.20 -0.21 -13.07
N SER A 60 -6.29 -0.61 -13.72
CA SER A 60 -7.45 0.27 -13.93
C SER A 60 -8.08 0.75 -12.62
N TYR A 61 -8.18 -0.12 -11.63
CA TYR A 61 -8.65 0.23 -10.29
C TYR A 61 -7.70 1.22 -9.60
N LEU A 62 -6.39 0.93 -9.58
CA LEU A 62 -5.39 1.74 -8.91
C LEU A 62 -5.27 3.15 -9.52
N VAL A 63 -5.36 3.23 -10.86
CA VAL A 63 -5.38 4.52 -11.58
C VAL A 63 -6.59 5.35 -11.17
N ALA A 64 -7.79 4.77 -11.23
CA ALA A 64 -9.01 5.48 -10.88
C ALA A 64 -9.03 5.89 -9.40
N ASN A 65 -8.60 5.00 -8.50
CA ASN A 65 -8.47 5.27 -7.07
C ASN A 65 -7.47 6.42 -6.82
N GLY A 66 -6.28 6.36 -7.41
CA GLY A 66 -5.23 7.36 -7.25
C GLY A 66 -5.65 8.77 -7.72
N ILE A 67 -6.44 8.86 -8.79
CA ILE A 67 -6.98 10.14 -9.30
C ILE A 67 -7.97 10.74 -8.31
N VAL A 68 -8.83 9.93 -7.71
CA VAL A 68 -9.92 10.42 -6.84
C VAL A 68 -9.42 10.78 -5.45
N LEU A 69 -8.37 10.15 -4.95
CA LEU A 69 -7.82 10.40 -3.61
C LEU A 69 -7.68 11.90 -3.30
N PRO A 70 -6.93 12.71 -4.04
CA PRO A 70 -6.80 14.13 -3.73
C PRO A 70 -8.09 14.92 -3.98
N ILE A 71 -8.93 14.50 -4.92
CA ILE A 71 -10.18 15.18 -5.29
C ILE A 71 -11.30 14.90 -4.25
N SER A 72 -11.16 13.85 -3.45
CA SER A 72 -12.19 13.38 -2.51
C SER A 72 -12.64 14.44 -1.51
N ALA A 73 -11.73 15.31 -1.06
CA ALA A 73 -12.07 16.44 -0.18
C ALA A 73 -13.03 17.43 -0.85
N PHE A 74 -12.83 17.73 -2.12
CA PHE A 74 -13.75 18.58 -2.90
C PHE A 74 -15.11 17.89 -3.10
N LEU A 75 -15.13 16.61 -3.46
CA LEU A 75 -16.35 15.84 -3.63
C LEU A 75 -17.14 15.72 -2.31
N SER A 76 -16.44 15.56 -1.18
CA SER A 76 -17.04 15.56 0.14
C SER A 76 -17.73 16.89 0.46
N ARG A 77 -17.11 18.04 0.12
CA ARG A 77 -17.73 19.36 0.26
C ARG A 77 -18.92 19.59 -0.69
N LEU A 78 -18.86 19.02 -1.89
CA LEU A 78 -19.91 19.17 -2.91
C LEU A 78 -21.19 18.41 -2.54
N PHE A 79 -21.07 17.17 -2.12
CA PHE A 79 -22.21 16.30 -1.82
C PHE A 79 -22.61 16.31 -0.33
N GLY A 80 -21.74 16.79 0.57
CA GLY A 80 -21.79 16.54 2.02
C GLY A 80 -21.07 15.23 2.37
N ARG A 81 -20.37 15.23 3.50
CA ARG A 81 -19.47 14.10 3.88
C ARG A 81 -20.20 12.79 4.01
N LYS A 82 -21.31 12.77 4.74
CA LYS A 82 -22.14 11.56 4.94
C LYS A 82 -22.65 11.02 3.61
N GLN A 83 -23.23 11.88 2.77
CA GLN A 83 -23.77 11.47 1.48
C GLN A 83 -22.67 10.97 0.54
N PHE A 84 -21.54 11.69 0.47
CA PHE A 84 -20.40 11.27 -0.34
C PHE A 84 -19.88 9.90 0.09
N PHE A 85 -19.69 9.68 1.40
CA PHE A 85 -19.22 8.41 1.93
C PHE A 85 -20.19 7.27 1.64
N LEU A 86 -21.50 7.48 1.81
CA LEU A 86 -22.54 6.52 1.46
C LEU A 86 -22.54 6.19 -0.04
N ILE A 87 -22.45 7.19 -0.91
CA ILE A 87 -22.35 6.99 -2.36
C ILE A 87 -21.12 6.13 -2.68
N CYS A 88 -19.96 6.45 -2.10
CA CYS A 88 -18.74 5.69 -2.29
C CYS A 88 -18.92 4.21 -1.91
N ILE A 89 -19.46 3.90 -0.73
CA ILE A 89 -19.64 2.50 -0.28
C ILE A 89 -20.68 1.77 -1.12
N VAL A 90 -21.82 2.39 -1.40
CA VAL A 90 -22.89 1.78 -2.20
C VAL A 90 -22.39 1.46 -3.60
N MET A 91 -21.78 2.42 -4.28
CA MET A 91 -21.27 2.24 -5.63
C MET A 91 -20.08 1.27 -5.69
N PHE A 92 -19.18 1.33 -4.71
CA PHE A 92 -18.10 0.34 -4.58
C PHE A 92 -18.66 -1.09 -4.48
N THR A 93 -19.69 -1.29 -3.65
CA THR A 93 -20.34 -2.60 -3.44
C THR A 93 -21.06 -3.08 -4.70
N ILE A 94 -21.78 -2.18 -5.40
CA ILE A 94 -22.45 -2.49 -6.67
C ILE A 94 -21.41 -2.86 -7.73
N CYS A 95 -20.34 -2.07 -7.89
CA CYS A 95 -19.28 -2.37 -8.87
C CYS A 95 -18.57 -3.68 -8.54
N SER A 96 -18.36 -3.99 -7.26
CA SER A 96 -17.82 -5.28 -6.84
C SER A 96 -18.72 -6.43 -7.24
N PHE A 97 -20.04 -6.32 -7.04
CA PHE A 97 -20.99 -7.31 -7.53
C PHE A 97 -20.92 -7.48 -9.05
N LEU A 98 -20.86 -6.38 -9.80
CA LEU A 98 -20.75 -6.40 -11.26
C LEU A 98 -19.43 -7.07 -11.73
N CYS A 99 -18.31 -6.84 -11.04
CA CYS A 99 -17.06 -7.56 -11.31
C CYS A 99 -17.23 -9.08 -11.13
N GLY A 100 -17.94 -9.52 -10.08
CA GLY A 100 -18.17 -10.93 -9.79
C GLY A 100 -19.04 -11.65 -10.82
N ILE A 101 -19.96 -10.96 -11.50
CA ILE A 101 -20.83 -11.53 -12.55
C ILE A 101 -20.31 -11.32 -13.96
N ALA A 102 -19.21 -10.62 -14.16
CA ALA A 102 -18.64 -10.34 -15.47
C ALA A 102 -18.28 -11.62 -16.23
N THR A 103 -18.50 -11.60 -17.54
CA THR A 103 -18.26 -12.72 -18.47
C THR A 103 -17.09 -12.46 -19.41
N GLU A 104 -16.65 -11.20 -19.54
CA GLU A 104 -15.57 -10.78 -20.41
C GLU A 104 -14.61 -9.84 -19.67
N LEU A 105 -13.33 -9.83 -20.07
CA LEU A 105 -12.28 -9.05 -19.41
C LEU A 105 -12.57 -7.54 -19.42
N TRP A 106 -13.03 -7.00 -20.56
CA TRP A 106 -13.33 -5.56 -20.66
C TRP A 106 -14.42 -5.10 -19.70
N GLN A 107 -15.39 -5.98 -19.38
CA GLN A 107 -16.45 -5.69 -18.38
C GLN A 107 -15.83 -5.52 -16.99
N ILE A 108 -14.95 -6.45 -16.61
CA ILE A 108 -14.27 -6.34 -15.31
C ILE A 108 -13.44 -5.06 -15.27
N ILE A 109 -12.66 -4.75 -16.29
CA ILE A 109 -11.85 -3.53 -16.36
C ILE A 109 -12.73 -2.28 -16.18
N LEU A 110 -13.86 -2.20 -16.89
CA LEU A 110 -14.79 -1.09 -16.76
C LEU A 110 -15.35 -0.97 -15.33
N PHE A 111 -15.79 -2.10 -14.75
CA PHE A 111 -16.33 -2.10 -13.40
C PHE A 111 -15.24 -1.81 -12.35
N ARG A 112 -14.00 -2.20 -12.59
CA ARG A 112 -12.84 -1.87 -11.73
C ARG A 112 -12.49 -0.39 -11.80
N ILE A 113 -12.59 0.27 -12.96
CA ILE A 113 -12.45 1.73 -13.06
C ILE A 113 -13.49 2.42 -12.16
N LEU A 114 -14.75 2.02 -12.28
CA LEU A 114 -15.83 2.59 -11.47
C LEU A 114 -15.64 2.29 -9.98
N GLN A 115 -15.27 1.06 -9.64
CA GLN A 115 -15.00 0.64 -8.26
C GLN A 115 -13.84 1.43 -7.65
N GLY A 116 -12.74 1.63 -8.41
CA GLY A 116 -11.60 2.43 -7.99
C GLY A 116 -11.95 3.91 -7.80
N PHE A 117 -12.79 4.46 -8.69
CA PHE A 117 -13.28 5.83 -8.56
C PHE A 117 -14.01 6.05 -7.25
N PHE A 118 -14.94 5.17 -6.88
CA PHE A 118 -15.68 5.29 -5.62
C PHE A 118 -14.85 4.84 -4.41
N GLY A 119 -13.95 3.87 -4.57
CA GLY A 119 -13.01 3.43 -3.54
C GLY A 119 -12.06 4.53 -3.06
N GLY A 120 -11.55 5.34 -4.00
CA GLY A 120 -10.60 6.43 -3.70
C GLY A 120 -11.13 7.50 -2.73
N GLY A 121 -12.45 7.60 -2.55
CA GLY A 121 -13.05 8.49 -1.57
C GLY A 121 -13.11 7.94 -0.14
N LEU A 122 -12.94 6.62 0.06
CA LEU A 122 -13.18 5.99 1.36
C LEU A 122 -12.12 6.33 2.40
N GLN A 123 -10.84 6.16 2.10
CA GLN A 123 -9.74 6.38 3.06
C GLN A 123 -9.63 7.84 3.52
N PRO A 124 -9.61 8.86 2.62
CA PRO A 124 -9.52 10.26 3.05
C PRO A 124 -10.74 10.69 3.88
N THR A 125 -11.94 10.25 3.47
CA THR A 125 -13.17 10.59 4.20
C THR A 125 -13.18 9.95 5.59
N GLN A 126 -12.81 8.67 5.71
CA GLN A 126 -12.63 7.99 7.00
C GLN A 126 -11.68 8.79 7.91
N GLN A 127 -10.51 9.17 7.40
CA GLN A 127 -9.51 9.89 8.18
C GLN A 127 -10.03 11.27 8.62
N SER A 128 -10.73 11.98 7.74
CA SER A 128 -11.37 13.27 8.06
C SER A 128 -12.46 13.10 9.12
N VAL A 129 -13.30 12.05 9.05
CA VAL A 129 -14.30 11.73 10.08
C VAL A 129 -13.64 11.50 11.44
N LEU A 130 -12.57 10.73 11.51
CA LEU A 130 -11.85 10.49 12.77
C LEU A 130 -11.28 11.78 13.37
N LEU A 131 -10.75 12.69 12.53
CA LEU A 131 -10.24 13.98 12.98
C LEU A 131 -11.31 14.89 13.62
N ASP A 132 -12.54 14.81 13.14
CA ASP A 132 -13.63 15.67 13.59
C ASP A 132 -14.41 15.06 14.78
N TYR A 133 -14.57 13.74 14.80
CA TYR A 133 -15.30 13.04 15.87
C TYR A 133 -14.51 12.90 17.15
N PHE A 134 -13.17 12.88 17.07
CA PHE A 134 -12.31 12.69 18.24
C PHE A 134 -11.58 13.98 18.64
N LYS A 135 -11.51 14.20 19.94
CA LYS A 135 -10.68 15.26 20.51
C LYS A 135 -9.20 14.97 20.24
N PRO A 136 -8.32 15.98 20.18
CA PRO A 136 -6.88 15.79 19.95
C PRO A 136 -6.26 14.70 20.81
N GLU A 137 -6.66 14.59 22.09
CA GLU A 137 -6.19 13.61 23.07
C GLU A 137 -6.50 12.15 22.70
N ASP A 138 -7.66 11.90 22.07
CA ASP A 138 -8.14 10.56 21.70
C ASP A 138 -7.88 10.20 20.22
N ARG A 139 -7.41 11.15 19.42
CA ARG A 139 -7.10 10.91 17.99
C ARG A 139 -6.09 9.77 17.79
N GLY A 140 -5.08 9.69 18.66
CA GLY A 140 -4.11 8.60 18.62
C GLY A 140 -4.75 7.20 18.72
N LYS A 141 -5.74 7.04 19.60
CA LYS A 141 -6.49 5.78 19.75
C LYS A 141 -7.35 5.49 18.50
N ALA A 142 -8.02 6.50 17.95
CA ALA A 142 -8.83 6.38 16.74
C ALA A 142 -7.97 6.03 15.51
N PHE A 143 -6.81 6.66 15.37
CA PHE A 143 -5.84 6.30 14.33
C PHE A 143 -5.20 4.93 14.55
N GLY A 144 -5.06 4.50 15.82
CA GLY A 144 -4.66 3.13 16.17
C GLY A 144 -5.63 2.10 15.59
N LEU A 145 -6.94 2.32 15.71
CA LEU A 145 -7.96 1.47 15.09
C LEU A 145 -7.87 1.48 13.56
N SER A 146 -7.71 2.66 12.95
CA SER A 146 -7.54 2.80 11.50
C SER A 146 -6.28 2.08 11.01
N SER A 147 -5.17 2.15 11.76
CA SER A 147 -3.92 1.50 11.38
C SER A 147 -4.03 -0.03 11.33
N ILE A 148 -4.85 -0.62 12.19
CA ILE A 148 -5.15 -2.06 12.14
C ILE A 148 -5.73 -2.43 10.77
N ALA A 149 -6.73 -1.68 10.29
CA ALA A 149 -7.33 -1.95 8.98
C ALA A 149 -6.29 -1.84 7.84
N ILE A 150 -5.51 -0.76 7.83
CA ILE A 150 -4.55 -0.46 6.76
C ILE A 150 -3.41 -1.49 6.70
N ILE A 151 -3.02 -2.05 7.83
CA ILE A 151 -1.86 -2.95 7.91
C ILE A 151 -2.29 -4.42 7.83
N VAL A 152 -3.43 -4.76 8.42
CA VAL A 152 -3.92 -6.16 8.47
C VAL A 152 -4.58 -6.56 7.15
N ALA A 153 -5.30 -5.66 6.47
CA ALA A 153 -5.98 -5.99 5.23
C ALA A 153 -5.03 -6.51 4.12
N PRO A 154 -3.87 -5.89 3.84
CA PRO A 154 -2.92 -6.42 2.87
C PRO A 154 -2.34 -7.80 3.22
N VAL A 155 -2.28 -8.12 4.51
CA VAL A 155 -1.79 -9.43 4.99
C VAL A 155 -2.86 -10.50 4.80
N LEU A 156 -4.12 -10.17 5.08
CA LEU A 156 -5.23 -11.11 4.94
C LEU A 156 -5.61 -11.35 3.47
N GLY A 157 -5.39 -10.37 2.59
CA GLY A 157 -5.77 -10.46 1.18
C GLY A 157 -5.24 -11.72 0.48
N PRO A 158 -3.92 -11.96 0.44
CA PRO A 158 -3.37 -13.15 -0.18
C PRO A 158 -3.86 -14.47 0.45
N THR A 159 -3.96 -14.52 1.77
CA THR A 159 -4.41 -15.73 2.48
C THR A 159 -5.87 -16.07 2.18
N LEU A 160 -6.76 -15.07 2.29
CA LEU A 160 -8.18 -15.23 1.99
C LEU A 160 -8.41 -15.43 0.49
N GLY A 161 -7.70 -14.67 -0.34
CA GLY A 161 -7.80 -14.76 -1.79
C GLY A 161 -7.38 -16.14 -2.31
N GLY A 162 -6.23 -16.65 -1.85
CA GLY A 162 -5.77 -17.99 -2.19
C GLY A 162 -6.79 -19.06 -1.74
N TRP A 163 -7.23 -19.01 -0.49
CA TRP A 163 -8.22 -19.98 0.00
C TRP A 163 -9.54 -19.93 -0.78
N ILE A 164 -10.04 -18.75 -1.12
CA ILE A 164 -11.28 -18.57 -1.89
C ILE A 164 -11.10 -19.10 -3.32
N THR A 165 -10.01 -18.77 -3.98
CA THR A 165 -9.78 -19.19 -5.37
C THR A 165 -9.52 -20.69 -5.49
N ASP A 166 -8.83 -21.29 -4.52
CA ASP A 166 -8.51 -22.72 -4.52
C ASP A 166 -9.72 -23.59 -4.20
N ASN A 167 -10.65 -23.14 -3.33
CA ASN A 167 -11.77 -23.95 -2.85
C ASN A 167 -13.12 -23.61 -3.49
N TYR A 168 -13.24 -22.41 -4.07
CA TYR A 168 -14.49 -21.93 -4.69
C TYR A 168 -14.21 -21.39 -6.09
N SER A 169 -14.64 -20.18 -6.38
CA SER A 169 -14.40 -19.48 -7.65
C SER A 169 -13.77 -18.11 -7.37
N TRP A 170 -12.89 -17.66 -8.26
CA TRP A 170 -12.32 -16.31 -8.21
C TRP A 170 -13.41 -15.20 -8.09
N ARG A 171 -14.62 -15.45 -8.56
CA ARG A 171 -15.74 -14.50 -8.46
C ARG A 171 -16.09 -14.14 -7.02
N TRP A 172 -15.86 -15.04 -6.08
CA TRP A 172 -16.14 -14.81 -4.66
C TRP A 172 -15.21 -13.78 -4.02
N VAL A 173 -14.02 -13.50 -4.61
CA VAL A 173 -13.17 -12.42 -4.11
C VAL A 173 -13.83 -11.05 -4.25
N PHE A 174 -14.77 -10.91 -5.19
CA PHE A 174 -15.60 -9.71 -5.36
C PHE A 174 -16.88 -9.78 -4.50
N PHE A 175 -17.51 -10.93 -4.42
CA PHE A 175 -18.76 -11.09 -3.66
C PHE A 175 -18.58 -10.94 -2.15
N ILE A 176 -17.40 -11.16 -1.59
CA ILE A 176 -17.11 -10.95 -0.16
C ILE A 176 -17.37 -9.51 0.29
N ASN A 177 -17.26 -8.54 -0.62
CA ASN A 177 -17.49 -7.13 -0.34
C ASN A 177 -18.99 -6.81 -0.16
N ILE A 178 -19.90 -7.64 -0.67
CA ILE A 178 -21.34 -7.35 -0.66
C ILE A 178 -21.91 -7.35 0.77
N PRO A 179 -21.78 -8.42 1.58
CA PRO A 179 -22.30 -8.41 2.93
C PRO A 179 -21.66 -7.33 3.81
N VAL A 180 -20.36 -7.11 3.67
CA VAL A 180 -19.63 -6.06 4.40
C VAL A 180 -20.13 -4.67 4.00
N GLY A 181 -20.30 -4.43 2.69
CA GLY A 181 -20.81 -3.17 2.16
C GLY A 181 -22.23 -2.87 2.65
N ILE A 182 -23.14 -3.84 2.61
CA ILE A 182 -24.52 -3.68 3.10
C ILE A 182 -24.53 -3.29 4.59
N VAL A 183 -23.81 -4.05 5.43
CA VAL A 183 -23.72 -3.76 6.87
C VAL A 183 -23.15 -2.37 7.11
N THR A 184 -22.10 -1.99 6.38
CA THR A 184 -21.43 -0.70 6.51
C THR A 184 -22.36 0.45 6.08
N VAL A 185 -23.09 0.31 4.95
CA VAL A 185 -24.07 1.31 4.48
C VAL A 185 -25.14 1.55 5.53
N LEU A 186 -25.75 0.49 6.07
CA LEU A 186 -26.81 0.60 7.08
C LEU A 186 -26.29 1.28 8.36
N ALA A 187 -25.10 0.90 8.81
CA ALA A 187 -24.50 1.47 10.00
C ALA A 187 -24.11 2.95 9.79
N ILE A 188 -23.51 3.33 8.65
CA ILE A 188 -23.18 4.72 8.34
C ILE A 188 -24.43 5.59 8.22
N TYR A 189 -25.49 5.06 7.58
CA TYR A 189 -26.74 5.80 7.45
C TYR A 189 -27.32 6.18 8.83
N GLN A 190 -27.19 5.31 9.82
CA GLN A 190 -27.70 5.55 11.17
C GLN A 190 -26.75 6.36 12.06
N LEU A 191 -25.44 6.15 11.97
CA LEU A 191 -24.48 6.62 12.95
C LEU A 191 -23.72 7.89 12.50
N LEU A 192 -23.46 8.07 11.19
CA LEU A 192 -22.64 9.20 10.73
C LEU A 192 -23.49 10.46 10.61
N GLU A 193 -23.00 11.55 11.16
CA GLU A 193 -23.60 12.89 11.11
C GLU A 193 -22.65 13.86 10.42
N ASP A 194 -23.21 14.78 9.64
CA ASP A 194 -22.42 15.85 9.03
C ASP A 194 -22.16 16.95 10.07
N PRO A 195 -20.92 17.42 10.22
CA PRO A 195 -20.63 18.54 11.08
C PRO A 195 -21.24 19.84 10.49
N PRO A 196 -21.65 20.83 11.34
CA PRO A 196 -22.35 22.04 10.91
C PRO A 196 -21.61 22.87 9.85
N TRP A 197 -20.28 22.82 9.84
CA TRP A 197 -19.44 23.55 8.86
C TRP A 197 -19.37 22.90 7.49
N GLU A 198 -19.77 21.64 7.35
CA GLU A 198 -19.88 20.93 6.08
C GLU A 198 -21.31 20.90 5.53
N SER A 199 -22.29 21.38 6.31
CA SER A 199 -23.65 21.45 5.82
C SER A 199 -23.68 22.41 4.62
N LYS A 200 -24.06 21.86 3.48
CA LYS A 200 -24.22 22.44 2.13
C LYS A 200 -23.93 23.94 2.09
N SER A 201 -22.69 24.32 1.78
CA SER A 201 -22.38 25.70 1.47
C SER A 201 -23.38 26.16 0.41
N LYS A 202 -24.21 27.16 0.73
CA LYS A 202 -25.15 27.79 -0.22
C LYS A 202 -24.41 28.55 -1.34
N GLU A 203 -23.08 28.67 -1.24
CA GLU A 203 -22.25 29.16 -2.33
C GLU A 203 -22.14 28.07 -3.41
N LYS A 204 -22.45 28.43 -4.65
CA LYS A 204 -22.16 27.60 -5.82
C LYS A 204 -20.66 27.31 -5.85
N LEU A 205 -20.27 26.09 -5.44
CA LEU A 205 -18.90 25.63 -5.58
C LEU A 205 -18.55 25.62 -7.08
N SER A 206 -17.62 26.47 -7.47
CA SER A 206 -17.08 26.42 -8.83
C SER A 206 -16.16 25.20 -8.95
N VAL A 207 -16.47 24.33 -9.90
CA VAL A 207 -15.63 23.14 -10.17
C VAL A 207 -14.33 23.57 -10.86
N ASP A 208 -13.20 23.23 -10.29
CA ASP A 208 -11.88 23.47 -10.86
C ASP A 208 -11.51 22.34 -11.85
N TRP A 209 -12.12 22.39 -13.06
CA TRP A 209 -11.88 21.37 -14.09
C TRP A 209 -10.42 21.29 -14.51
N THR A 210 -9.68 22.40 -14.51
CA THR A 210 -8.26 22.41 -14.87
C THR A 210 -7.42 21.68 -13.82
N GLY A 211 -7.65 21.97 -12.53
CA GLY A 211 -6.97 21.26 -11.45
C GLY A 211 -7.27 19.78 -11.45
N ILE A 212 -8.54 19.39 -11.62
CA ILE A 212 -8.95 17.97 -11.73
C ILE A 212 -8.27 17.31 -12.93
N GLY A 213 -8.28 17.95 -14.11
CA GLY A 213 -7.67 17.39 -15.32
C GLY A 213 -6.16 17.18 -15.19
N LEU A 214 -5.44 18.14 -14.59
CA LEU A 214 -3.99 18.04 -14.36
C LEU A 214 -3.64 16.97 -13.32
N ILE A 215 -4.42 16.85 -12.23
CA ILE A 215 -4.28 15.78 -11.24
C ILE A 215 -4.52 14.42 -11.90
N ALA A 216 -5.61 14.28 -12.65
CA ALA A 216 -5.94 13.04 -13.34
C ALA A 216 -4.86 12.64 -14.35
N LEU A 217 -4.33 13.59 -15.12
CA LEU A 217 -3.23 13.36 -16.05
C LEU A 217 -1.96 12.94 -15.29
N GLY A 218 -1.55 13.70 -14.27
CA GLY A 218 -0.30 13.47 -13.54
C GLY A 218 -0.31 12.17 -12.75
N LEU A 219 -1.29 11.96 -11.89
CA LEU A 219 -1.37 10.76 -11.04
C LEU A 219 -1.80 9.53 -11.83
N GLY A 220 -2.71 9.67 -12.80
CA GLY A 220 -3.13 8.56 -13.66
C GLY A 220 -1.97 8.04 -14.49
N CYS A 221 -1.23 8.92 -15.18
CA CYS A 221 -0.06 8.51 -15.96
C CYS A 221 1.06 7.97 -15.07
N LEU A 222 1.28 8.55 -13.88
CA LEU A 222 2.24 8.02 -12.91
C LEU A 222 1.90 6.59 -12.51
N GLN A 223 0.64 6.33 -12.17
CA GLN A 223 0.20 5.00 -11.73
C GLN A 223 0.36 3.96 -12.85
N VAL A 224 -0.04 4.30 -14.11
CA VAL A 224 0.17 3.40 -15.26
C VAL A 224 1.68 3.14 -15.48
N MET A 225 2.51 4.19 -15.40
CA MET A 225 3.95 4.06 -15.58
C MET A 225 4.58 3.16 -14.51
N LEU A 226 4.17 3.29 -13.26
CA LEU A 226 4.70 2.49 -12.15
C LEU A 226 4.25 1.03 -12.23
N ASP A 227 3.01 0.80 -12.63
CA ASP A 227 2.40 -0.53 -12.65
C ASP A 227 2.85 -1.34 -13.87
N ARG A 228 3.02 -0.70 -15.04
CA ARG A 228 3.41 -1.34 -16.30
C ARG A 228 4.89 -1.18 -16.65
N GLY A 229 5.65 -0.41 -15.87
CA GLY A 229 7.03 -0.06 -16.18
C GLY A 229 7.93 -1.28 -16.34
N GLU A 230 7.77 -2.30 -15.50
CA GLU A 230 8.57 -3.52 -15.55
C GLU A 230 8.23 -4.36 -16.80
N ASP A 231 6.96 -4.55 -17.10
CA ASP A 231 6.49 -5.31 -18.26
C ASP A 231 6.92 -4.66 -19.58
N GLU A 232 7.04 -3.35 -19.60
CA GLU A 232 7.37 -2.52 -20.77
C GLU A 232 8.87 -2.15 -20.86
N ASP A 233 9.74 -2.81 -20.10
CA ASP A 233 11.19 -2.52 -20.07
C ASP A 233 11.51 -1.05 -19.78
N TRP A 234 10.76 -0.45 -18.84
CA TRP A 234 10.97 0.91 -18.34
C TRP A 234 11.22 1.94 -19.45
N PHE A 235 12.26 2.76 -19.31
CA PHE A 235 12.58 3.86 -20.23
C PHE A 235 13.14 3.41 -21.59
N ASN A 236 13.27 2.11 -21.85
CA ASN A 236 13.59 1.60 -23.19
C ASN A 236 12.33 1.61 -24.07
N SER A 237 11.14 1.50 -23.50
CA SER A 237 9.85 1.56 -24.21
C SER A 237 9.40 3.01 -24.47
N ASN A 238 8.86 3.25 -25.65
CA ASN A 238 8.20 4.53 -25.98
C ASN A 238 6.91 4.73 -25.18
N PHE A 239 6.25 3.65 -24.77
CA PHE A 239 5.08 3.68 -23.90
C PHE A 239 5.44 4.34 -22.56
N THR A 240 6.41 3.78 -21.84
CA THR A 240 6.83 4.28 -20.53
C THR A 240 7.37 5.71 -20.61
N ARG A 241 8.16 6.05 -21.65
CA ARG A 241 8.64 7.42 -21.87
C ARG A 241 7.49 8.41 -22.04
N THR A 242 6.46 8.05 -22.82
CA THR A 242 5.31 8.91 -23.03
C THR A 242 4.57 9.16 -21.72
N PHE A 243 4.30 8.09 -20.95
CA PHE A 243 3.64 8.23 -19.64
C PHE A 243 4.49 9.01 -18.63
N ALA A 244 5.82 8.88 -18.66
CA ALA A 244 6.73 9.68 -17.84
C ALA A 244 6.63 11.18 -18.15
N VAL A 245 6.63 11.55 -19.44
CA VAL A 245 6.47 12.95 -19.86
C VAL A 245 5.10 13.50 -19.46
N LEU A 246 4.04 12.75 -19.70
CA LEU A 246 2.68 13.14 -19.29
C LEU A 246 2.54 13.28 -17.76
N THR A 247 3.18 12.40 -17.01
CA THR A 247 3.29 12.49 -15.54
C THR A 247 3.93 13.79 -15.10
N LEU A 248 5.09 14.14 -15.68
CA LEU A 248 5.80 15.38 -15.36
C LEU A 248 4.95 16.61 -15.70
N ILE A 249 4.35 16.65 -16.87
CA ILE A 249 3.46 17.74 -17.29
C ILE A 249 2.27 17.85 -16.34
N GLY A 250 1.62 16.73 -16.04
CA GLY A 250 0.45 16.70 -15.16
C GLY A 250 0.78 17.13 -13.72
N ILE A 251 1.84 16.57 -13.12
CA ILE A 251 2.21 16.88 -11.72
C ILE A 251 2.72 18.32 -11.60
N ILE A 252 3.65 18.76 -12.45
CA ILE A 252 4.19 20.13 -12.41
C ILE A 252 3.06 21.13 -12.70
N GLY A 253 2.23 20.83 -13.69
CA GLY A 253 1.06 21.65 -14.03
C GLY A 253 0.06 21.72 -12.88
N ALA A 254 -0.26 20.58 -12.22
CA ALA A 254 -1.15 20.53 -11.06
C ALA A 254 -0.60 21.35 -9.89
N ILE A 255 0.68 21.18 -9.54
CA ILE A 255 1.32 21.95 -8.44
C ILE A 255 1.24 23.45 -8.75
N TYR A 256 1.65 23.84 -9.95
CA TYR A 256 1.59 25.26 -10.35
C TYR A 256 0.17 25.80 -10.30
N TRP A 257 -0.80 25.10 -10.90
CA TRP A 257 -2.19 25.52 -10.94
C TRP A 257 -2.80 25.62 -9.54
N LEU A 258 -2.65 24.60 -8.70
CA LEU A 258 -3.22 24.54 -7.36
C LEU A 258 -2.65 25.61 -6.40
N LEU A 259 -1.41 26.07 -6.62
CA LEU A 259 -0.81 27.14 -5.83
C LEU A 259 -1.34 28.53 -6.20
N TYR A 260 -1.75 28.75 -7.46
CA TYR A 260 -2.17 30.06 -7.95
C TYR A 260 -3.67 30.19 -8.22
N ALA A 261 -4.42 29.08 -8.24
CA ALA A 261 -5.86 29.10 -8.45
C ALA A 261 -6.59 29.76 -7.27
N LYS A 262 -7.59 30.59 -7.56
CA LYS A 262 -8.39 31.27 -6.52
C LYS A 262 -9.21 30.32 -5.66
N LYS A 263 -9.70 29.22 -6.24
CA LYS A 263 -10.50 28.17 -5.57
C LYS A 263 -9.99 26.80 -6.06
N PRO A 264 -8.84 26.35 -5.59
CA PRO A 264 -8.27 25.07 -6.04
C PRO A 264 -9.13 23.90 -5.54
N VAL A 265 -9.13 22.80 -6.32
CA VAL A 265 -9.81 21.56 -5.94
C VAL A 265 -9.20 20.94 -4.67
N VAL A 266 -7.89 21.14 -4.47
CA VAL A 266 -7.12 20.70 -3.29
C VAL A 266 -6.31 21.88 -2.76
N ASP A 267 -6.38 22.14 -1.46
CA ASP A 267 -5.60 23.22 -0.84
C ASP A 267 -4.21 22.73 -0.43
N LEU A 268 -3.21 23.03 -1.27
CA LEU A 268 -1.81 22.68 -0.99
C LEU A 268 -1.17 23.50 0.15
N HIS A 269 -1.87 24.53 0.68
CA HIS A 269 -1.33 25.32 1.79
C HIS A 269 -1.15 24.49 3.08
N CYS A 270 -1.81 23.32 3.19
CA CYS A 270 -1.51 22.35 4.26
C CYS A 270 -0.02 22.00 4.33
N MET A 271 0.70 21.97 3.19
CA MET A 271 2.12 21.67 3.12
C MET A 271 3.03 22.77 3.71
N LYS A 272 2.50 23.97 3.99
CA LYS A 272 3.25 25.01 4.71
C LYS A 272 3.45 24.68 6.18
N ASP A 273 2.58 23.85 6.76
CA ASP A 273 2.80 23.33 8.10
C ASP A 273 3.96 22.34 8.10
N LYS A 274 4.98 22.64 8.89
CA LYS A 274 6.22 21.84 8.95
C LYS A 274 5.96 20.40 9.41
N ASN A 275 5.11 20.23 10.42
CA ASN A 275 4.81 18.90 10.96
C ASN A 275 4.05 18.08 9.93
N PHE A 276 3.08 18.68 9.24
CA PHE A 276 2.34 18.00 8.17
C PHE A 276 3.25 17.59 7.02
N ALA A 277 4.07 18.52 6.50
CA ALA A 277 4.97 18.24 5.37
C ALA A 277 5.99 17.13 5.70
N VAL A 278 6.66 17.22 6.85
CA VAL A 278 7.65 16.23 7.26
C VAL A 278 6.98 14.88 7.58
N SER A 279 5.83 14.88 8.25
CA SER A 279 5.10 13.63 8.53
C SER A 279 4.58 12.97 7.25
N SER A 280 4.15 13.76 6.25
CA SER A 280 3.73 13.23 4.94
C SER A 280 4.91 12.57 4.20
N LEU A 281 6.11 13.17 4.26
CA LEU A 281 7.32 12.58 3.70
C LEU A 281 7.70 11.27 4.42
N LEU A 282 7.69 11.27 5.76
CA LEU A 282 8.00 10.09 6.55
C LEU A 282 6.95 8.99 6.36
N MET A 283 5.66 9.36 6.23
CA MET A 283 4.59 8.42 5.93
C MET A 283 4.76 7.83 4.52
N ALA A 284 5.15 8.63 3.54
CA ALA A 284 5.48 8.16 2.20
C ALA A 284 6.62 7.14 2.23
N GLY A 285 7.71 7.43 2.94
CA GLY A 285 8.82 6.49 3.10
C GLY A 285 8.42 5.20 3.82
N MET A 286 7.64 5.30 4.90
CA MET A 286 7.08 4.12 5.58
C MET A 286 6.21 3.29 4.65
N ALA A 287 5.34 3.92 3.85
CA ALA A 287 4.46 3.23 2.92
C ALA A 287 5.24 2.54 1.80
N MET A 288 6.27 3.18 1.26
CA MET A 288 7.17 2.58 0.28
C MET A 288 7.80 1.28 0.82
N ILE A 289 8.29 1.31 2.07
CA ILE A 289 8.87 0.13 2.75
C ILE A 289 7.80 -0.94 3.01
N LEU A 290 6.64 -0.55 3.55
CA LEU A 290 5.56 -1.47 3.91
C LEU A 290 5.03 -2.22 2.67
N TYR A 291 4.64 -1.49 1.63
CA TYR A 291 4.02 -2.08 0.45
C TYR A 291 5.06 -2.83 -0.41
N GLY A 292 6.28 -2.29 -0.57
CA GLY A 292 7.38 -3.00 -1.23
C GLY A 292 7.67 -4.35 -0.56
N SER A 293 7.89 -4.37 0.75
CA SER A 293 8.16 -5.62 1.48
C SER A 293 6.96 -6.60 1.47
N SER A 294 5.73 -6.08 1.43
CA SER A 294 4.51 -6.90 1.40
C SER A 294 4.32 -7.65 0.07
N VAL A 295 4.98 -7.23 -1.00
CA VAL A 295 5.03 -7.93 -2.29
C VAL A 295 6.26 -8.83 -2.38
N VAL A 296 7.42 -8.32 -1.99
CA VAL A 296 8.71 -9.01 -2.14
C VAL A 296 8.78 -10.29 -1.29
N ILE A 297 8.31 -10.27 -0.04
CA ILE A 297 8.36 -11.46 0.85
C ILE A 297 7.48 -12.60 0.33
N PRO A 298 6.20 -12.41 -0.06
CA PRO A 298 5.41 -13.46 -0.69
C PRO A 298 5.99 -13.96 -2.01
N GLN A 299 6.61 -13.08 -2.80
CA GLN A 299 7.24 -13.45 -4.06
C GLN A 299 8.43 -14.39 -3.81
N LEU A 300 9.32 -14.05 -2.87
CA LEU A 300 10.40 -14.93 -2.42
C LEU A 300 9.86 -16.30 -1.96
N ALA A 301 8.83 -16.29 -1.11
CA ALA A 301 8.25 -17.52 -0.56
C ALA A 301 7.64 -18.43 -1.63
N GLN A 302 6.96 -17.86 -2.65
CA GLN A 302 6.29 -18.63 -3.69
C GLN A 302 7.24 -19.06 -4.81
N GLN A 303 8.11 -18.17 -5.28
CA GLN A 303 8.94 -18.43 -6.46
C GLN A 303 10.23 -19.20 -6.16
N ASP A 304 10.85 -18.96 -5.01
CA ASP A 304 12.14 -19.58 -4.67
C ASP A 304 12.02 -20.67 -3.60
N LEU A 305 11.09 -20.51 -2.64
CA LEU A 305 10.90 -21.53 -1.60
C LEU A 305 9.76 -22.52 -1.92
N GLY A 306 9.02 -22.31 -3.02
CA GLY A 306 7.97 -23.21 -3.48
C GLY A 306 6.72 -23.25 -2.58
N TYR A 307 6.49 -22.22 -1.75
CA TYR A 307 5.31 -22.16 -0.89
C TYR A 307 4.05 -21.86 -1.71
N THR A 308 2.92 -22.43 -1.30
CA THR A 308 1.61 -22.05 -1.86
C THR A 308 1.24 -20.60 -1.46
N ALA A 309 0.30 -19.99 -2.16
CA ALA A 309 -0.20 -18.66 -1.83
C ALA A 309 -0.71 -18.59 -0.36
N THR A 310 -1.36 -19.65 0.12
CA THR A 310 -1.83 -19.75 1.51
C THR A 310 -0.67 -19.74 2.51
N TRP A 311 0.38 -20.55 2.30
CA TRP A 311 1.56 -20.58 3.17
C TRP A 311 2.34 -19.26 3.13
N SER A 312 2.47 -18.66 1.96
CA SER A 312 3.08 -17.34 1.80
C SER A 312 2.33 -16.26 2.57
N GLY A 313 0.99 -16.28 2.56
CA GLY A 313 0.16 -15.40 3.38
C GLY A 313 0.34 -15.64 4.88
N LEU A 314 0.49 -16.89 5.30
CA LEU A 314 0.75 -17.25 6.70
C LEU A 314 2.10 -16.73 7.21
N VAL A 315 3.11 -16.55 6.35
CA VAL A 315 4.38 -15.87 6.72
C VAL A 315 4.13 -14.45 7.21
N LEU A 316 3.18 -13.74 6.59
CA LEU A 316 2.88 -12.34 6.94
C LEU A 316 2.01 -12.21 8.20
N SER A 317 1.17 -13.21 8.49
CA SER A 317 0.10 -13.12 9.50
C SER A 317 0.61 -12.87 10.93
N PRO A 318 1.66 -13.53 11.45
CA PRO A 318 2.18 -13.26 12.80
C PRO A 318 2.70 -11.83 12.94
N GLY A 319 3.29 -11.28 11.89
CA GLY A 319 3.71 -9.88 11.85
C GLY A 319 2.54 -8.90 12.02
N ALA A 320 1.39 -9.18 11.41
CA ALA A 320 0.20 -8.35 11.58
C ALA A 320 -0.32 -8.37 13.03
N ILE A 321 -0.29 -9.52 13.70
CA ILE A 321 -0.65 -9.64 15.12
C ILE A 321 0.28 -8.79 15.99
N LEU A 322 1.59 -8.82 15.73
CA LEU A 322 2.56 -8.01 16.46
C LEU A 322 2.31 -6.51 16.29
N ILE A 323 1.92 -6.05 15.10
CA ILE A 323 1.55 -4.64 14.91
C ILE A 323 0.36 -4.28 15.79
N VAL A 324 -0.68 -5.09 15.82
CA VAL A 324 -1.86 -4.87 16.67
C VAL A 324 -1.45 -4.80 18.16
N LEU A 325 -0.53 -5.65 18.60
CA LEU A 325 -0.03 -5.67 19.97
C LEU A 325 0.88 -4.48 20.30
N THR A 326 1.60 -3.91 19.32
CA THR A 326 2.47 -2.74 19.53
C THR A 326 1.68 -1.44 19.65
N ILE A 327 0.49 -1.31 19.04
CA ILE A 327 -0.31 -0.08 19.08
C ILE A 327 -0.61 0.38 20.53
N PRO A 328 -1.13 -0.45 21.45
CA PRO A 328 -1.36 -0.04 22.83
C PRO A 328 -0.09 0.43 23.56
N LEU A 329 1.06 -0.20 23.26
CA LEU A 329 2.35 0.21 23.80
C LEU A 329 2.73 1.61 23.30
N VAL A 330 2.61 1.85 22.00
CA VAL A 330 2.90 3.16 21.39
C VAL A 330 2.01 4.25 22.00
N LEU A 331 0.70 3.97 22.15
CA LEU A 331 -0.25 4.91 22.76
C LEU A 331 0.11 5.26 24.21
N LYS A 332 0.67 4.33 24.97
CA LYS A 332 1.18 4.59 26.34
C LYS A 332 2.50 5.37 26.35
N LEU A 333 3.33 5.23 25.31
CA LEU A 333 4.60 5.92 25.18
C LEU A 333 4.46 7.37 24.70
N MET A 334 3.48 7.67 23.85
CA MET A 334 3.29 8.99 23.25
C MET A 334 3.16 10.15 24.26
N PRO A 335 2.49 10.02 25.42
CA PRO A 335 2.48 11.09 26.45
C PRO A 335 3.79 11.23 27.21
N ILE A 336 4.62 10.19 27.26
CA ILE A 336 5.86 10.14 28.05
C ILE A 336 7.05 10.58 27.22
N VAL A 337 7.17 10.04 25.99
CA VAL A 337 8.28 10.24 25.07
C VAL A 337 7.86 11.19 23.94
N GLN A 338 8.76 12.08 23.52
CA GLN A 338 8.50 12.94 22.37
C GLN A 338 8.25 12.09 21.11
N THR A 339 7.18 12.39 20.37
CA THR A 339 6.72 11.63 19.21
C THR A 339 7.83 11.38 18.17
N ARG A 340 8.71 12.37 17.96
CA ARG A 340 9.85 12.25 17.01
C ARG A 340 10.80 11.09 17.35
N TRP A 341 11.02 10.78 18.63
CA TRP A 341 11.90 9.68 19.05
C TRP A 341 11.25 8.32 18.89
N ILE A 342 9.93 8.25 19.08
CA ILE A 342 9.15 7.03 18.83
C ILE A 342 9.21 6.68 17.35
N ILE A 343 9.06 7.67 16.46
CA ILE A 343 9.15 7.49 15.01
C ILE A 343 10.58 7.10 14.60
N ALA A 344 11.60 7.78 15.13
CA ALA A 344 13.01 7.44 14.85
C ALA A 344 13.34 6.00 15.29
N PHE A 345 12.86 5.58 16.45
CA PHE A 345 12.99 4.20 16.93
C PHE A 345 12.31 3.20 15.99
N GLY A 346 11.10 3.50 15.50
CA GLY A 346 10.40 2.67 14.52
C GLY A 346 11.20 2.47 13.24
N PHE A 347 11.76 3.53 12.65
CA PHE A 347 12.63 3.43 11.48
C PHE A 347 13.94 2.69 11.78
N ALA A 348 14.54 2.88 12.96
CA ALA A 348 15.74 2.14 13.37
C ALA A 348 15.46 0.63 13.48
N CYS A 349 14.32 0.24 14.07
CA CYS A 349 13.89 -1.16 14.11
C CYS A 349 13.70 -1.73 12.71
N LEU A 350 13.05 -0.98 11.80
CA LEU A 350 12.89 -1.41 10.39
C LEU A 350 14.23 -1.59 9.71
N ALA A 351 15.12 -0.62 9.82
CA ALA A 351 16.45 -0.68 9.22
C ALA A 351 17.23 -1.92 9.71
N THR A 352 17.22 -2.17 11.02
CA THR A 352 17.90 -3.33 11.61
C THR A 352 17.27 -4.65 11.16
N ALA A 353 15.94 -4.72 11.13
CA ALA A 353 15.22 -5.91 10.69
C ALA A 353 15.51 -6.24 9.21
N PHE A 354 15.52 -5.23 8.33
CA PHE A 354 15.87 -5.44 6.94
C PHE A 354 17.35 -5.76 6.74
N PHE A 355 18.24 -5.15 7.51
CA PHE A 355 19.67 -5.46 7.45
C PHE A 355 19.98 -6.91 7.83
N TRP A 356 19.17 -7.51 8.69
CA TRP A 356 19.26 -8.93 9.03
C TRP A 356 19.12 -9.85 7.82
N SER A 357 18.46 -9.42 6.72
CA SER A 357 18.36 -10.20 5.48
C SER A 357 19.70 -10.69 4.93
N ARG A 358 20.80 -9.99 5.24
CA ARG A 358 22.15 -10.34 4.79
C ARG A 358 22.67 -11.66 5.37
N THR A 359 22.06 -12.17 6.42
CA THR A 359 22.40 -13.46 7.03
C THR A 359 21.50 -14.59 6.56
N LEU A 360 20.50 -14.30 5.72
CA LEU A 360 19.60 -15.29 5.17
C LEU A 360 20.32 -16.09 4.08
N THR A 361 19.98 -17.35 3.98
CA THR A 361 20.49 -18.30 2.96
C THR A 361 19.32 -18.81 2.10
N PRO A 362 19.57 -19.36 0.90
CA PRO A 362 18.50 -19.93 0.08
C PRO A 362 17.69 -21.05 0.74
N ASP A 363 18.29 -21.74 1.72
CA ASP A 363 17.64 -22.83 2.48
C ASP A 363 16.88 -22.31 3.71
N ILE A 364 16.36 -21.07 3.66
CA ILE A 364 15.61 -20.48 4.77
C ILE A 364 14.34 -21.28 5.08
N ASP A 365 14.15 -21.63 6.34
CA ASP A 365 12.95 -22.30 6.82
C ASP A 365 11.79 -21.32 7.09
N PHE A 366 10.60 -21.88 7.21
CA PHE A 366 9.38 -21.11 7.46
C PHE A 366 9.46 -20.24 8.72
N GLU A 367 10.00 -20.77 9.80
CA GLU A 367 10.12 -20.07 11.08
C GLU A 367 11.00 -18.83 10.97
N THR A 368 12.16 -18.94 10.33
CA THR A 368 13.08 -17.82 10.11
C THR A 368 12.46 -16.74 9.26
N LEU A 369 11.70 -17.12 8.20
CA LEU A 369 11.01 -16.15 7.36
C LEU A 369 9.89 -15.42 8.12
N VAL A 370 9.15 -16.13 8.98
CA VAL A 370 8.15 -15.55 9.89
C VAL A 370 8.81 -14.61 10.90
N LEU A 371 9.93 -14.99 11.49
CA LEU A 371 10.68 -14.14 12.45
C LEU A 371 11.21 -12.88 11.75
N PHE A 372 11.75 -13.03 10.53
CA PHE A 372 12.21 -11.91 9.72
C PHE A 372 11.08 -10.90 9.45
N ARG A 373 9.90 -11.36 9.04
CA ARG A 373 8.72 -10.51 8.85
C ARG A 373 8.23 -9.89 10.17
N SER A 374 8.23 -10.67 11.23
CA SER A 374 7.81 -10.23 12.56
C SER A 374 8.68 -9.09 13.10
N ALA A 375 9.99 -9.17 12.91
CA ALA A 375 10.92 -8.10 13.28
C ALA A 375 10.62 -6.77 12.55
N GLN A 376 10.32 -6.82 11.27
CA GLN A 376 9.90 -5.63 10.49
C GLN A 376 8.58 -5.05 11.02
N SER A 377 7.64 -5.91 11.36
CA SER A 377 6.32 -5.53 11.83
C SER A 377 6.36 -4.76 13.15
N ILE A 378 7.30 -5.06 14.03
CA ILE A 378 7.52 -4.28 15.25
C ILE A 378 7.84 -2.83 14.89
N GLY A 379 8.78 -2.59 13.97
CA GLY A 379 9.13 -1.24 13.53
C GLY A 379 7.93 -0.48 12.93
N LEU A 380 7.13 -1.13 12.09
CA LEU A 380 5.92 -0.55 11.49
C LEU A 380 4.88 -0.14 12.54
N GLY A 381 4.72 -0.92 13.61
CA GLY A 381 3.80 -0.62 14.73
C GLY A 381 4.14 0.69 15.45
N PHE A 382 5.42 1.07 15.48
CA PHE A 382 5.89 2.34 16.08
C PHE A 382 5.74 3.56 15.15
N LEU A 383 5.37 3.39 13.90
CA LEU A 383 5.37 4.48 12.91
C LEU A 383 3.99 5.05 12.63
N PHE A 384 3.00 4.22 12.32
CA PHE A 384 1.74 4.68 11.74
C PHE A 384 0.98 5.67 12.65
N VAL A 385 0.74 5.30 13.90
CA VAL A 385 -0.04 6.11 14.84
C VAL A 385 0.66 7.42 15.19
N PRO A 386 1.95 7.45 15.54
CA PRO A 386 2.64 8.71 15.83
C PRO A 386 2.73 9.64 14.62
N LEU A 387 3.02 9.11 13.41
CA LEU A 387 3.10 9.90 12.19
C LEU A 387 1.76 10.56 11.86
N THR A 388 0.67 9.79 11.92
CA THR A 388 -0.66 10.32 11.67
C THR A 388 -1.06 11.35 12.72
N THR A 389 -0.78 11.09 13.99
CA THR A 389 -1.15 12.02 15.08
C THR A 389 -0.42 13.36 14.96
N ILE A 390 0.90 13.35 14.72
CA ILE A 390 1.68 14.59 14.63
C ILE A 390 1.40 15.37 13.35
N ALA A 391 1.04 14.69 12.25
CA ALA A 391 0.69 15.33 10.98
C ALA A 391 -0.50 16.31 11.13
N PHE A 392 -1.50 15.95 11.94
CA PHE A 392 -2.73 16.74 12.07
C PHE A 392 -2.80 17.61 13.32
N ILE A 393 -1.72 17.73 14.09
CA ILE A 393 -1.75 18.43 15.38
C ILE A 393 -1.97 19.94 15.23
N SER A 394 -1.42 20.54 14.19
CA SER A 394 -1.48 21.98 13.90
C SER A 394 -2.40 22.35 12.73
N ILE A 395 -3.01 21.37 12.09
CA ILE A 395 -3.90 21.62 10.95
C ILE A 395 -5.24 22.17 11.44
N PRO A 396 -5.70 23.33 10.91
CA PRO A 396 -7.01 23.86 11.22
C PRO A 396 -8.14 22.91 10.79
N ARG A 397 -9.20 22.78 11.59
CA ARG A 397 -10.33 21.87 11.32
C ARG A 397 -10.92 22.01 9.91
N ARG A 398 -11.01 23.25 9.40
CA ARG A 398 -11.51 23.54 8.04
C ARG A 398 -10.70 22.86 6.92
N LEU A 399 -9.43 22.53 7.17
CA LEU A 399 -8.52 21.90 6.21
C LEU A 399 -8.36 20.39 6.46
N ASN A 400 -9.05 19.81 7.45
CA ASN A 400 -8.91 18.39 7.78
C ASN A 400 -9.17 17.47 6.57
N ALA A 401 -10.18 17.79 5.76
CA ALA A 401 -10.50 17.00 4.58
C ALA A 401 -9.39 17.06 3.51
N ASP A 402 -8.89 18.27 3.20
CA ASP A 402 -7.81 18.44 2.22
C ASP A 402 -6.50 17.81 2.72
N ALA A 403 -6.16 18.00 3.99
CA ALA A 403 -4.99 17.38 4.61
C ALA A 403 -5.10 15.85 4.64
N ALA A 404 -6.26 15.28 4.98
CA ALA A 404 -6.49 13.85 4.95
C ALA A 404 -6.34 13.27 3.53
N ALA A 405 -6.88 13.96 2.52
CA ALA A 405 -6.76 13.58 1.12
C ALA A 405 -5.30 13.58 0.64
N LEU A 406 -4.55 14.66 0.93
CA LEU A 406 -3.13 14.77 0.59
C LEU A 406 -2.28 13.72 1.32
N PHE A 407 -2.47 13.54 2.61
CA PHE A 407 -1.73 12.58 3.42
C PHE A 407 -1.92 11.14 2.92
N THR A 408 -3.18 10.79 2.61
CA THR A 408 -3.52 9.47 2.04
C THR A 408 -2.96 9.31 0.63
N MET A 409 -3.01 10.36 -0.20
CA MET A 409 -2.42 10.36 -1.53
C MET A 409 -0.90 10.12 -1.46
N PHE A 410 -0.16 10.84 -0.62
CA PHE A 410 1.29 10.63 -0.47
C PHE A 410 1.60 9.21 -0.04
N ARG A 411 0.84 8.65 0.92
CA ARG A 411 1.01 7.26 1.36
C ARG A 411 0.78 6.27 0.21
N ASN A 412 -0.33 6.40 -0.53
CA ASN A 412 -0.69 5.41 -1.54
C ASN A 412 0.22 5.51 -2.78
N VAL A 413 0.54 6.72 -3.25
CA VAL A 413 1.49 6.92 -4.36
C VAL A 413 2.88 6.38 -4.00
N ALA A 414 3.38 6.69 -2.82
CA ALA A 414 4.67 6.17 -2.36
C ALA A 414 4.65 4.64 -2.19
N GLY A 415 3.50 4.07 -1.79
CA GLY A 415 3.30 2.63 -1.77
C GLY A 415 3.46 2.00 -3.14
N SER A 416 2.81 2.55 -4.17
CA SER A 416 2.95 2.11 -5.56
C SER A 416 4.40 2.24 -6.06
N VAL A 417 5.06 3.36 -5.76
CA VAL A 417 6.49 3.56 -6.05
C VAL A 417 7.34 2.46 -5.38
N GLY A 418 7.04 2.14 -4.11
CA GLY A 418 7.77 1.11 -3.36
C GLY A 418 7.63 -0.28 -3.98
N ILE A 419 6.43 -0.66 -4.41
CA ILE A 419 6.19 -1.92 -5.11
C ILE A 419 6.98 -1.95 -6.42
N SER A 420 6.78 -0.94 -7.26
CA SER A 420 7.36 -0.85 -8.59
C SER A 420 8.90 -0.86 -8.55
N LEU A 421 9.51 -0.02 -7.70
CA LEU A 421 10.97 0.01 -7.56
C LEU A 421 11.54 -1.29 -6.97
N SER A 422 10.81 -1.95 -6.06
CA SER A 422 11.27 -3.22 -5.50
C SER A 422 11.25 -4.32 -6.56
N THR A 423 10.20 -4.40 -7.38
CA THR A 423 10.08 -5.38 -8.47
C THR A 423 11.15 -5.15 -9.53
N ALA A 424 11.33 -3.91 -10.00
CA ALA A 424 12.39 -3.55 -10.94
C ALA A 424 13.78 -3.87 -10.41
N ALA A 425 14.04 -3.57 -9.13
CA ALA A 425 15.33 -3.88 -8.51
C ALA A 425 15.58 -5.39 -8.41
N ILE A 426 14.55 -6.23 -8.19
CA ILE A 426 14.71 -7.69 -8.20
C ILE A 426 15.14 -8.16 -9.58
N THR A 427 14.49 -7.70 -10.65
CA THR A 427 14.82 -8.08 -12.02
C THR A 427 16.24 -7.65 -12.40
N GLU A 428 16.57 -6.37 -12.19
CA GLU A 428 17.88 -5.82 -12.53
C GLU A 428 19.01 -6.49 -11.73
N ARG A 429 18.84 -6.66 -10.42
CA ARG A 429 19.83 -7.30 -9.56
C ARG A 429 19.98 -8.78 -9.86
N SER A 430 18.89 -9.50 -10.14
CA SER A 430 18.94 -10.89 -10.55
C SER A 430 19.76 -11.08 -11.84
N GLN A 431 19.57 -10.21 -12.85
CA GLN A 431 20.36 -10.21 -14.07
C GLN A 431 21.83 -9.91 -13.79
N ALA A 432 22.14 -8.92 -12.94
CA ALA A 432 23.50 -8.56 -12.58
C ALA A 432 24.21 -9.71 -11.84
N HIS A 433 23.53 -10.35 -10.88
CA HIS A 433 24.07 -11.53 -10.18
C HIS A 433 24.24 -12.73 -11.11
N SER A 434 23.28 -12.99 -12.01
CA SER A 434 23.38 -14.05 -13.02
C SER A 434 24.57 -13.83 -13.93
N ALA A 435 24.78 -12.59 -14.42
CA ALA A 435 25.93 -12.24 -15.25
C ALA A 435 27.26 -12.43 -14.51
N HIS A 436 27.31 -12.07 -13.21
CA HIS A 436 28.50 -12.28 -12.39
C HIS A 436 28.78 -13.77 -12.13
N LEU A 437 27.79 -14.56 -11.74
CA LEU A 437 27.94 -15.99 -11.51
C LEU A 437 28.31 -16.73 -12.80
N ALA A 438 27.76 -16.32 -13.95
CA ALA A 438 28.08 -16.90 -15.25
C ALA A 438 29.58 -16.78 -15.62
N THR A 439 30.30 -15.79 -15.10
CA THR A 439 31.75 -15.70 -15.32
C THR A 439 32.53 -16.85 -14.71
N HIS A 440 31.98 -17.54 -13.71
CA HIS A 440 32.55 -18.71 -13.03
C HIS A 440 31.98 -20.05 -13.53
N THR A 441 31.17 -20.05 -14.59
CA THR A 441 30.56 -21.25 -15.18
C THR A 441 31.06 -21.49 -16.60
N SER A 442 32.29 -21.09 -16.89
CA SER A 442 32.93 -21.30 -18.18
C SER A 442 33.26 -22.76 -18.40
N ALA A 443 33.20 -23.21 -19.68
CA ALA A 443 33.66 -24.54 -20.07
C ALA A 443 35.16 -24.77 -19.80
N PHE A 444 35.94 -23.70 -19.55
CA PHE A 444 37.36 -23.74 -19.21
C PHE A 444 37.63 -23.67 -17.69
N ASP A 445 36.59 -23.57 -16.87
CA ASP A 445 36.71 -23.54 -15.41
C ASP A 445 36.71 -24.99 -14.88
N GLU A 446 37.86 -25.45 -14.45
CA GLU A 446 38.04 -26.84 -14.00
C GLU A 446 37.17 -27.21 -12.78
N PRO A 447 37.02 -26.36 -11.73
CA PRO A 447 36.07 -26.63 -10.64
C PRO A 447 34.64 -26.82 -11.11
N PHE A 448 34.17 -25.97 -12.03
CA PHE A 448 32.82 -26.08 -12.60
C PHE A 448 32.65 -27.40 -13.38
N GLN A 449 33.61 -27.76 -14.22
CA GLN A 449 33.59 -29.01 -14.98
C GLN A 449 33.65 -30.24 -14.09
N GLN A 450 34.40 -30.19 -12.99
CA GLN A 450 34.41 -31.25 -12.00
C GLN A 450 33.04 -31.44 -11.34
N THR A 451 32.41 -30.36 -10.91
CA THR A 451 31.06 -30.37 -10.30
C THR A 451 30.04 -30.97 -11.28
N ILE A 452 30.08 -30.58 -12.57
CA ILE A 452 29.18 -31.15 -13.60
C ILE A 452 29.42 -32.65 -13.74
N ARG A 453 30.70 -33.11 -13.78
CA ARG A 453 31.03 -34.55 -13.88
C ARG A 453 30.51 -35.35 -12.68
N GLU A 454 30.72 -34.84 -11.47
CA GLU A 454 30.23 -35.46 -10.23
C GLU A 454 28.71 -35.55 -10.20
N LEU A 455 28.01 -34.45 -10.58
CA LEU A 455 26.56 -34.43 -10.65
C LEU A 455 26.02 -35.39 -11.75
N ALA A 456 26.65 -35.41 -12.91
CA ALA A 456 26.28 -36.32 -13.99
C ALA A 456 26.46 -37.83 -13.58
N GLN A 457 27.54 -38.14 -12.86
CA GLN A 457 27.75 -39.47 -12.29
C GLN A 457 26.68 -39.84 -11.26
N ALA A 458 26.34 -38.90 -10.37
CA ALA A 458 25.27 -39.10 -9.40
C ALA A 458 23.92 -39.36 -10.09
N ILE A 459 23.57 -38.61 -11.12
CA ILE A 459 22.33 -38.79 -11.91
C ILE A 459 22.34 -40.18 -12.58
N GLN A 460 23.46 -40.60 -13.16
CA GLN A 460 23.59 -41.89 -13.82
C GLN A 460 23.44 -43.08 -12.85
N ASN A 461 23.87 -42.90 -11.59
CA ASN A 461 23.72 -43.91 -10.54
C ASN A 461 22.27 -44.08 -10.07
N PHE A 462 21.46 -43.01 -10.16
CA PHE A 462 20.04 -43.03 -9.75
C PHE A 462 19.10 -43.60 -10.82
N THR A 463 19.43 -43.48 -12.12
CA THR A 463 18.59 -43.98 -13.22
C THR A 463 19.44 -44.46 -14.41
N THR A 464 19.28 -45.72 -14.77
CA THR A 464 19.98 -46.34 -15.92
C THR A 464 19.39 -46.00 -17.29
N GLN A 465 18.30 -45.19 -17.34
CA GLN A 465 17.57 -44.88 -18.58
C GLN A 465 17.75 -43.42 -19.04
N VAL A 466 18.73 -42.66 -18.53
CA VAL A 466 18.94 -41.26 -18.89
C VAL A 466 19.82 -41.16 -20.14
N GLY A 467 19.28 -40.57 -21.21
CA GLY A 467 19.99 -40.45 -22.49
C GLY A 467 21.17 -39.45 -22.49
N ASP A 468 21.14 -38.40 -21.65
CA ASP A 468 22.23 -37.41 -21.52
C ASP A 468 22.36 -36.90 -20.06
N PRO A 469 23.12 -37.61 -19.20
CA PRO A 469 23.34 -37.18 -17.81
C PRO A 469 24.06 -35.84 -17.69
N THR A 470 24.96 -35.52 -18.63
CA THR A 470 25.73 -34.27 -18.61
C THR A 470 24.87 -33.07 -18.94
N GLY A 471 23.97 -33.19 -19.93
CA GLY A 471 23.02 -32.13 -20.24
C GLY A 471 22.06 -31.85 -19.10
N ILE A 472 21.59 -32.90 -18.38
CA ILE A 472 20.73 -32.74 -17.20
C ILE A 472 21.52 -32.10 -16.05
N ALA A 473 22.78 -32.49 -15.81
CA ALA A 473 23.63 -31.89 -14.80
C ALA A 473 23.86 -30.38 -15.08
N THR A 474 24.17 -30.05 -16.34
CA THR A 474 24.34 -28.65 -16.77
C THR A 474 23.03 -27.83 -16.58
N GLY A 475 21.88 -28.41 -16.95
CA GLY A 475 20.57 -27.78 -16.77
C GLY A 475 20.26 -27.51 -15.29
N ARG A 476 20.56 -28.45 -14.38
CA ARG A 476 20.40 -28.28 -12.93
C ARG A 476 21.32 -27.19 -12.37
N MET A 477 22.59 -27.16 -12.81
CA MET A 477 23.53 -26.10 -12.41
C MET A 477 23.05 -24.72 -12.87
N TYR A 478 22.52 -24.62 -14.09
CA TYR A 478 21.96 -23.38 -14.61
C TYR A 478 20.75 -22.94 -13.78
N GLN A 479 19.83 -23.84 -13.43
CA GLN A 479 18.70 -23.53 -12.57
C GLN A 479 19.15 -23.06 -11.18
N ALA A 480 20.11 -23.76 -10.56
CA ALA A 480 20.66 -23.37 -9.26
C ALA A 480 21.33 -21.99 -9.31
N MET A 481 22.01 -21.65 -10.41
CA MET A 481 22.59 -20.33 -10.61
C MET A 481 21.50 -19.23 -10.70
N ILE A 482 20.41 -19.48 -11.41
CA ILE A 482 19.29 -18.54 -11.52
C ILE A 482 18.60 -18.36 -10.17
N GLU A 483 18.32 -19.45 -9.45
CA GLU A 483 17.71 -19.40 -8.11
C GLU A 483 18.61 -18.63 -7.13
N GLN A 484 19.91 -18.91 -7.12
CA GLN A 484 20.88 -18.17 -6.31
C GLN A 484 20.93 -16.68 -6.66
N SER A 485 20.93 -16.36 -7.96
CA SER A 485 20.96 -14.97 -8.44
C SER A 485 19.72 -14.20 -7.99
N ARG A 486 18.56 -14.84 -8.08
CA ARG A 486 17.28 -14.27 -7.68
C ARG A 486 17.20 -14.08 -6.16
N PHE A 487 17.65 -15.07 -5.38
CA PHE A 487 17.72 -14.97 -3.93
C PHE A 487 18.63 -13.80 -3.49
N LEU A 488 19.79 -13.64 -4.09
CA LEU A 488 20.69 -12.51 -3.82
C LEU A 488 20.03 -11.16 -4.17
N ALA A 489 19.24 -11.11 -5.24
CA ALA A 489 18.48 -9.91 -5.60
C ALA A 489 17.44 -9.54 -4.54
N TYR A 490 16.75 -10.51 -3.93
CA TYR A 490 15.86 -10.21 -2.79
C TYR A 490 16.62 -9.64 -1.59
N VAL A 491 17.78 -10.19 -1.26
CA VAL A 491 18.64 -9.68 -0.17
C VAL A 491 19.09 -8.24 -0.46
N ASP A 492 19.43 -7.95 -1.73
CA ASP A 492 19.80 -6.59 -2.15
C ASP A 492 18.62 -5.63 -1.98
N VAL A 493 17.40 -6.01 -2.38
CA VAL A 493 16.20 -5.18 -2.21
C VAL A 493 15.91 -4.92 -0.74
N PHE A 494 15.99 -5.94 0.13
CA PHE A 494 15.85 -5.72 1.57
C PHE A 494 16.95 -4.80 2.12
N THR A 495 18.16 -4.89 1.61
CA THR A 495 19.25 -3.98 1.98
C THR A 495 18.93 -2.54 1.54
N ILE A 496 18.39 -2.34 0.34
CA ILE A 496 17.94 -1.01 -0.13
C ILE A 496 16.85 -0.45 0.77
N LEU A 497 15.85 -1.26 1.14
CA LEU A 497 14.79 -0.85 2.07
C LEU A 497 15.35 -0.50 3.47
N SER A 498 16.39 -1.20 3.93
CA SER A 498 17.11 -0.86 5.17
C SER A 498 17.77 0.52 5.07
N VAL A 499 18.46 0.79 3.96
CA VAL A 499 19.10 2.10 3.71
C VAL A 499 18.07 3.21 3.64
N VAL A 500 16.94 2.99 2.96
CA VAL A 500 15.84 3.97 2.93
C VAL A 500 15.33 4.26 4.34
N ALA A 501 15.12 3.23 5.17
CA ALA A 501 14.69 3.43 6.56
C ALA A 501 15.71 4.23 7.37
N LEU A 502 17.01 3.98 7.20
CA LEU A 502 18.09 4.74 7.85
C LEU A 502 18.11 6.21 7.41
N LEU A 503 17.94 6.46 6.10
CA LEU A 503 17.92 7.82 5.56
C LEU A 503 16.73 8.65 6.04
N LEU A 504 15.64 8.02 6.48
CA LEU A 504 14.48 8.71 7.03
C LEU A 504 14.65 9.13 8.50
N ILE A 505 15.58 8.52 9.26
CA ILE A 505 15.80 8.85 10.68
C ILE A 505 16.16 10.32 10.90
N PRO A 506 17.10 10.94 10.16
CA PRO A 506 17.43 12.36 10.33
C PRO A 506 16.23 13.29 10.14
N PHE A 507 15.30 12.95 9.24
CA PHE A 507 14.10 13.75 9.01
C PHE A 507 13.16 13.75 10.20
N CYS A 508 13.19 12.73 11.07
CA CYS A 508 12.41 12.71 12.31
C CYS A 508 12.80 13.86 13.26
N LEU A 509 14.04 14.34 13.19
CA LEU A 509 14.52 15.46 14.00
C LEU A 509 13.91 16.81 13.57
N LEU A 510 13.39 16.88 12.34
CA LEU A 510 12.71 18.08 11.84
C LEU A 510 11.32 18.25 12.44
N LEU A 511 10.73 17.19 13.00
CA LEU A 511 9.43 17.25 13.65
C LEU A 511 9.51 18.07 14.96
N SER A 512 8.46 18.81 15.24
CA SER A 512 8.37 19.59 16.48
C SER A 512 8.42 18.67 17.71
N PRO A 513 9.08 19.09 18.81
CA PRO A 513 9.20 18.31 20.03
C PRO A 513 7.88 18.30 20.82
N VAL A 514 6.85 17.70 20.25
CA VAL A 514 5.53 17.61 20.87
C VAL A 514 5.43 16.30 21.64
N LYS A 515 4.97 16.39 22.88
CA LYS A 515 4.37 15.26 23.59
C LYS A 515 2.88 15.34 23.34
N SER A 516 2.23 14.22 23.05
CA SER A 516 0.77 14.16 23.05
C SER A 516 0.34 14.41 24.51
N GLU A 517 -0.15 15.59 24.81
CA GLU A 517 -0.61 15.94 26.16
C GLU A 517 -1.78 15.01 26.54
N GLY A 518 -1.43 13.97 27.30
CA GLY A 518 -2.37 13.38 28.22
C GLY A 518 -2.41 14.34 29.41
N SER A 519 -3.50 15.10 29.55
CA SER A 519 -3.90 15.75 30.79
C SER A 519 -2.75 16.43 31.58
N ALA A 520 -2.27 17.58 31.15
CA ALA A 520 -1.84 18.62 32.07
C ALA A 520 -3.06 19.53 32.29
N GLY A 521 -3.95 19.02 33.12
CA GLY A 521 -5.01 19.82 33.68
C GLY A 521 -4.46 20.72 34.76
N ALA A 522 -5.11 21.82 34.90
CA ALA A 522 -5.22 22.65 36.11
C ALA A 522 -3.90 23.13 36.72
N HIS A 523 -3.47 24.30 36.32
CA HIS A 523 -3.13 25.37 37.29
C HIS A 523 -3.61 26.70 36.75
#